data_0dcf9a949be11de5d50d8b92f74f798e
#
_entry.id   0dcf9a949be11de5d50d8b92f74f798e
#
_cell.length_a   1.000
_cell.length_b   1.000
_cell.length_c   1.000
_cell.angle_alpha   90.00
_cell.angle_beta   90.00
_cell.angle_gamma   90.00
#
_symmetry.space_group_name_H-M   'P 1'
#
loop_
_entity.id
_entity.type
_entity.pdbx_description
1 polymer ?
#
loop_
_entity_poly.entity_id
_entity_poly.type
_entity_poly.pdbx_seq_one_letter_code
_entity_poly.pdbx_strand_id
1 'polypeptide(L)'
;VLYEQNRIPEQEWKDMLEFAAIATVGDVMKLQDENRIIVRWGLKQIPHTASAGLRALVEACGLDIYDLTAYHIGFVIGPCLNASGRLRTAKLALELLLCEGMQQSARAEEMAAELKLLNEERKDMTQAGMEQAFEQVDAELADDDVLVVYLPDCHESLAGIIAGRVRETYNKPSFVLTRGEDCVKGSGRSIESYHMYQALCGVQDLLLKFGGHPMAAGFSLKEENIDEFRRRLNEQSALTKEDFIPKIRIDVAMPLEYISEALVNELKSLEPFG
;
A
#
# COMPACT_ATOMS: atom_id res chain seq x y z
N VAL A 1 -17.31 22.71 2.58
CA VAL A 1 -18.30 23.08 1.54
C VAL A 1 -19.71 22.64 1.94
N LEU A 2 -20.00 21.33 2.13
CA LEU A 2 -21.36 20.86 2.51
C LEU A 2 -21.79 21.37 3.88
N TYR A 3 -20.90 21.43 4.85
CA TYR A 3 -21.15 22.02 6.16
C TYR A 3 -21.51 23.51 6.05
N GLU A 4 -20.70 24.29 5.34
CA GLU A 4 -20.94 25.73 5.12
C GLU A 4 -22.26 25.99 4.39
N GLN A 5 -22.74 25.06 3.61
CA GLN A 5 -24.05 25.12 2.96
C GLN A 5 -25.21 24.60 3.86
N ASN A 6 -24.94 24.35 5.15
CA ASN A 6 -25.89 23.78 6.13
C ASN A 6 -26.51 22.45 5.68
N ARG A 7 -25.77 21.67 4.90
CA ARG A 7 -26.23 20.35 4.41
C ARG A 7 -25.83 19.20 5.31
N ILE A 8 -24.80 19.39 6.14
CA ILE A 8 -24.33 18.39 7.11
C ILE A 8 -24.16 19.13 8.45
N PRO A 9 -24.76 18.64 9.54
CA PRO A 9 -24.54 19.17 10.89
C PRO A 9 -23.05 19.11 11.29
N GLU A 10 -22.64 20.04 12.15
CA GLU A 10 -21.22 20.14 12.55
C GLU A 10 -20.70 18.86 13.20
N GLN A 11 -21.52 18.20 14.01
CA GLN A 11 -21.13 16.97 14.69
C GLN A 11 -20.91 15.82 13.68
N GLU A 12 -21.80 15.67 12.71
CA GLU A 12 -21.70 14.56 11.72
C GLU A 12 -20.39 14.62 10.92
N TRP A 13 -19.95 15.81 10.46
CA TRP A 13 -18.69 15.88 9.72
C TRP A 13 -17.46 15.67 10.62
N LYS A 14 -17.56 16.04 11.91
CA LYS A 14 -16.49 15.76 12.89
C LYS A 14 -16.36 14.27 13.17
N ASP A 15 -17.48 13.57 13.26
CA ASP A 15 -17.50 12.12 13.46
C ASP A 15 -16.91 11.37 12.25
N MET A 16 -17.00 11.94 11.04
CA MET A 16 -16.37 11.39 9.84
C MET A 16 -14.84 11.58 9.76
N LEU A 17 -14.24 12.42 10.61
CA LEU A 17 -12.80 12.66 10.57
C LEU A 17 -11.96 11.42 10.84
N GLU A 18 -12.46 10.47 11.63
CA GLU A 18 -11.78 9.20 11.88
C GLU A 18 -11.62 8.37 10.59
N PHE A 19 -12.67 8.29 9.77
CA PHE A 19 -12.63 7.58 8.50
C PHE A 19 -11.79 8.33 7.45
N ALA A 20 -11.87 9.66 7.44
CA ALA A 20 -11.00 10.49 6.60
C ALA A 20 -9.52 10.30 6.94
N ALA A 21 -9.19 10.20 8.24
CA ALA A 21 -7.81 9.93 8.68
C ALA A 21 -7.35 8.53 8.26
N ILE A 22 -8.21 7.51 8.42
CA ILE A 22 -7.91 6.14 7.98
C ILE A 22 -7.67 6.11 6.47
N ALA A 23 -8.51 6.77 5.68
CA ALA A 23 -8.36 6.85 4.23
C ALA A 23 -7.07 7.59 3.84
N THR A 24 -6.77 8.74 4.46
CA THR A 24 -5.58 9.55 4.17
C THR A 24 -4.29 8.77 4.42
N VAL A 25 -4.21 8.07 5.55
CA VAL A 25 -3.04 7.24 5.88
C VAL A 25 -2.99 5.98 5.02
N GLY A 26 -4.15 5.33 4.81
CA GLY A 26 -4.24 4.08 4.02
C GLY A 26 -3.86 4.27 2.55
N ASP A 27 -4.08 5.46 2.00
CA ASP A 27 -3.69 5.84 0.63
C ASP A 27 -2.27 6.46 0.55
N VAL A 28 -1.53 6.42 1.66
CA VAL A 28 -0.14 6.92 1.77
C VAL A 28 -0.02 8.38 1.32
N MET A 29 -1.02 9.19 1.63
CA MET A 29 -0.98 10.63 1.35
C MET A 29 0.07 11.32 2.21
N LYS A 30 0.77 12.32 1.64
CA LYS A 30 1.71 13.13 2.42
C LYS A 30 0.99 13.82 3.57
N LEU A 31 1.46 13.60 4.81
CA LEU A 31 0.89 14.21 6.01
C LEU A 31 1.40 15.66 6.19
N GLN A 32 1.02 16.52 5.26
CA GLN A 32 1.30 17.95 5.24
C GLN A 32 -0.02 18.72 5.17
N ASP A 33 -0.03 19.96 5.56
CA ASP A 33 -1.16 20.88 5.51
C ASP A 33 -2.48 20.23 6.01
N GLU A 34 -3.52 20.22 5.21
CA GLU A 34 -4.85 19.70 5.58
C GLU A 34 -4.81 18.20 5.91
N ASN A 35 -4.03 17.41 5.18
CA ASN A 35 -3.91 15.98 5.45
C ASN A 35 -3.39 15.70 6.85
N ARG A 36 -2.40 16.47 7.30
CA ARG A 36 -1.88 16.37 8.66
C ARG A 36 -2.93 16.73 9.70
N ILE A 37 -3.71 17.79 9.46
CA ILE A 37 -4.79 18.23 10.33
C ILE A 37 -5.86 17.14 10.43
N ILE A 38 -6.30 16.59 9.30
CA ILE A 38 -7.29 15.51 9.22
C ILE A 38 -6.81 14.29 10.03
N VAL A 39 -5.58 13.83 9.81
CA VAL A 39 -5.05 12.65 10.51
C VAL A 39 -4.90 12.91 12.00
N ARG A 40 -4.39 14.08 12.39
CA ARG A 40 -4.24 14.43 13.82
C ARG A 40 -5.57 14.47 14.57
N TRP A 41 -6.60 15.05 13.97
CA TRP A 41 -7.92 15.15 14.59
C TRP A 41 -8.68 13.82 14.51
N GLY A 42 -8.58 13.08 13.41
CA GLY A 42 -9.18 11.77 13.26
C GLY A 42 -8.64 10.76 14.27
N LEU A 43 -7.31 10.72 14.48
CA LEU A 43 -6.70 9.87 15.52
C LEU A 43 -7.23 10.19 16.92
N LYS A 44 -7.48 11.48 17.24
CA LYS A 44 -8.09 11.87 18.51
C LYS A 44 -9.57 11.50 18.62
N GLN A 45 -10.26 11.38 17.48
CA GLN A 45 -11.67 11.01 17.44
C GLN A 45 -11.87 9.49 17.58
N ILE A 46 -10.98 8.66 17.07
CA ILE A 46 -11.11 7.20 17.07
C ILE A 46 -11.46 6.60 18.45
N PRO A 47 -10.87 7.02 19.59
CA PRO A 47 -11.27 6.53 20.91
C PRO A 47 -12.74 6.78 21.26
N HIS A 48 -13.37 7.76 20.63
CA HIS A 48 -14.76 8.17 20.85
C HIS A 48 -15.69 7.71 19.72
N THR A 49 -15.19 6.88 18.79
CA THR A 49 -15.95 6.43 17.61
C THR A 49 -17.31 5.83 17.97
N ALA A 50 -18.33 6.16 17.20
CA ALA A 50 -19.64 5.51 17.25
C ALA A 50 -19.66 4.19 16.47
N SER A 51 -18.68 3.96 15.59
CA SER A 51 -18.60 2.72 14.80
C SER A 51 -18.21 1.54 15.66
N ALA A 52 -19.17 0.64 15.88
CA ALA A 52 -18.93 -0.67 16.50
C ALA A 52 -17.93 -1.50 15.66
N GLY A 53 -17.97 -1.34 14.34
CA GLY A 53 -17.07 -2.03 13.43
C GLY A 53 -15.62 -1.60 13.56
N LEU A 54 -15.36 -0.31 13.69
CA LEU A 54 -13.98 0.17 13.89
C LEU A 54 -13.42 -0.31 15.23
N ARG A 55 -14.24 -0.27 16.31
CA ARG A 55 -13.84 -0.84 17.62
C ARG A 55 -13.49 -2.32 17.52
N ALA A 56 -14.38 -3.10 16.92
CA ALA A 56 -14.18 -4.54 16.76
C ALA A 56 -12.92 -4.86 15.94
N LEU A 57 -12.62 -4.08 14.91
CA LEU A 57 -11.42 -4.28 14.10
C LEU A 57 -10.13 -3.96 14.88
N VAL A 58 -10.12 -2.87 15.64
CA VAL A 58 -8.99 -2.50 16.52
C VAL A 58 -8.73 -3.59 17.55
N GLU A 59 -9.79 -4.09 18.20
CA GLU A 59 -9.70 -5.17 19.18
C GLU A 59 -9.24 -6.49 18.54
N ALA A 60 -9.81 -6.88 17.40
CA ALA A 60 -9.39 -8.07 16.66
C ALA A 60 -7.92 -8.02 16.26
N CYS A 61 -7.38 -6.83 15.98
CA CYS A 61 -5.96 -6.63 15.70
C CYS A 61 -5.08 -6.62 16.97
N GLY A 62 -5.66 -6.70 18.17
CA GLY A 62 -4.92 -6.66 19.42
C GLY A 62 -4.34 -5.29 19.78
N LEU A 63 -4.97 -4.22 19.30
CA LEU A 63 -4.53 -2.83 19.52
C LEU A 63 -5.35 -2.17 20.65
N ASP A 64 -4.72 -1.23 21.33
CA ASP A 64 -5.43 -0.32 22.23
C ASP A 64 -5.96 0.88 21.44
N ILE A 65 -7.28 1.09 21.49
CA ILE A 65 -7.94 2.17 20.77
C ILE A 65 -7.48 3.57 21.22
N TYR A 66 -6.94 3.70 22.44
CA TYR A 66 -6.44 4.95 23.00
C TYR A 66 -5.00 5.27 22.58
N ASP A 67 -4.25 4.27 22.06
CA ASP A 67 -2.84 4.39 21.69
C ASP A 67 -2.61 4.29 20.17
N LEU A 68 -3.65 4.52 19.37
CA LEU A 68 -3.53 4.44 17.91
C LEU A 68 -2.70 5.59 17.34
N THR A 69 -1.82 5.23 16.43
CA THR A 69 -0.98 6.16 15.65
C THR A 69 -1.21 5.98 14.15
N ALA A 70 -0.67 6.88 13.34
CA ALA A 70 -0.66 6.71 11.89
C ALA A 70 -0.03 5.38 11.46
N TYR A 71 0.99 4.89 12.18
CA TYR A 71 1.58 3.57 11.94
C TYR A 71 0.54 2.43 12.06
N HIS A 72 -0.24 2.42 13.14
CA HIS A 72 -1.27 1.40 13.34
C HIS A 72 -2.32 1.43 12.23
N ILE A 73 -2.71 2.63 11.76
CA ILE A 73 -3.63 2.75 10.62
C ILE A 73 -2.98 2.21 9.34
N GLY A 74 -1.77 2.64 9.02
CA GLY A 74 -1.12 2.30 7.75
C GLY A 74 -0.68 0.84 7.64
N PHE A 75 -0.22 0.24 8.76
CA PHE A 75 0.41 -1.08 8.74
C PHE A 75 -0.39 -2.20 9.40
N VAL A 76 -1.48 -1.88 10.11
CA VAL A 76 -2.31 -2.90 10.77
C VAL A 76 -3.76 -2.80 10.31
N ILE A 77 -4.45 -1.69 10.58
CA ILE A 77 -5.89 -1.51 10.30
C ILE A 77 -6.15 -1.44 8.79
N GLY A 78 -5.44 -0.56 8.08
CA GLY A 78 -5.59 -0.37 6.63
C GLY A 78 -5.36 -1.66 5.83
N PRO A 79 -4.29 -2.43 6.08
CA PRO A 79 -4.11 -3.74 5.47
C PRO A 79 -5.25 -4.73 5.70
N CYS A 80 -5.89 -4.75 6.88
CA CYS A 80 -7.05 -5.60 7.15
C CYS A 80 -8.26 -5.15 6.31
N LEU A 81 -8.56 -3.86 6.27
CA LEU A 81 -9.64 -3.31 5.44
C LEU A 81 -9.42 -3.60 3.95
N ASN A 82 -8.19 -3.43 3.48
CA ASN A 82 -7.82 -3.64 2.08
C ASN A 82 -7.79 -5.13 1.67
N ALA A 83 -7.61 -6.06 2.62
CA ALA A 83 -7.50 -7.48 2.33
C ALA A 83 -8.78 -8.05 1.67
N SER A 84 -9.96 -7.62 2.12
CA SER A 84 -11.22 -8.06 1.54
C SER A 84 -11.37 -7.64 0.07
N GLY A 85 -11.00 -6.41 -0.27
CA GLY A 85 -11.05 -5.93 -1.66
C GLY A 85 -10.02 -6.59 -2.58
N ARG A 86 -8.95 -7.18 -2.02
CA ARG A 86 -7.95 -7.92 -2.79
C ARG A 86 -8.34 -9.37 -3.05
N LEU A 87 -8.82 -10.06 -2.03
CA LEU A 87 -9.08 -11.51 -2.10
C LEU A 87 -10.55 -11.86 -2.36
N ARG A 88 -11.48 -10.96 -2.05
CA ARG A 88 -12.93 -11.17 -2.21
C ARG A 88 -13.62 -9.90 -2.71
N THR A 89 -14.22 -9.12 -1.79
CA THR A 89 -14.95 -7.89 -2.10
C THR A 89 -14.75 -6.84 -1.02
N ALA A 90 -14.55 -5.59 -1.43
CA ALA A 90 -14.42 -4.45 -0.51
C ALA A 90 -15.72 -4.17 0.31
N LYS A 91 -16.84 -4.79 -0.09
CA LYS A 91 -18.13 -4.62 0.59
C LYS A 91 -18.08 -5.05 2.05
N LEU A 92 -17.34 -6.12 2.39
CA LEU A 92 -17.19 -6.60 3.76
C LEU A 92 -16.60 -5.51 4.68
N ALA A 93 -15.52 -4.85 4.24
CA ALA A 93 -14.90 -3.76 5.00
C ALA A 93 -15.84 -2.56 5.15
N LEU A 94 -16.60 -2.21 4.10
CA LEU A 94 -17.57 -1.13 4.15
C LEU A 94 -18.70 -1.46 5.13
N GLU A 95 -19.28 -2.66 5.06
CA GLU A 95 -20.34 -3.09 5.96
C GLU A 95 -19.88 -3.11 7.42
N LEU A 96 -18.64 -3.53 7.67
CA LEU A 96 -18.05 -3.46 9.00
C LEU A 96 -18.02 -2.02 9.53
N LEU A 97 -17.45 -1.09 8.77
CA LEU A 97 -17.32 0.31 9.21
C LEU A 97 -18.67 1.02 9.41
N LEU A 98 -19.73 0.55 8.73
CA LEU A 98 -21.10 1.04 8.88
C LEU A 98 -21.85 0.40 10.06
N CYS A 99 -21.25 -0.56 10.78
CA CYS A 99 -21.86 -1.10 12.00
C CYS A 99 -21.81 -0.06 13.12
N GLU A 100 -22.97 0.32 13.64
CA GLU A 100 -23.11 1.29 14.73
C GLU A 100 -23.87 0.71 15.93
N GLY A 101 -23.52 1.18 17.11
CA GLY A 101 -24.21 0.87 18.36
C GLY A 101 -24.04 -0.56 18.83
N MET A 102 -24.46 -0.78 20.10
CA MET A 102 -24.25 -2.08 20.80
C MET A 102 -25.04 -3.25 20.18
N GLN A 103 -26.15 -2.97 19.48
CA GLN A 103 -26.97 -4.02 18.86
C GLN A 103 -26.27 -4.72 17.69
N GLN A 104 -25.28 -4.10 17.08
CA GLN A 104 -24.50 -4.66 15.97
C GLN A 104 -23.12 -5.17 16.39
N SER A 105 -22.79 -5.16 17.68
CA SER A 105 -21.45 -5.52 18.18
C SER A 105 -21.05 -6.94 17.80
N ALA A 106 -21.90 -7.94 18.02
CA ALA A 106 -21.59 -9.34 17.69
C ALA A 106 -21.33 -9.53 16.18
N ARG A 107 -22.13 -8.89 15.32
CA ARG A 107 -21.91 -8.91 13.87
C ARG A 107 -20.59 -8.22 13.48
N ALA A 108 -20.29 -7.09 14.12
CA ALA A 108 -19.04 -6.37 13.90
C ALA A 108 -17.81 -7.21 14.30
N GLU A 109 -17.88 -7.93 15.42
CA GLU A 109 -16.83 -8.83 15.88
C GLU A 109 -16.57 -9.98 14.88
N GLU A 110 -17.64 -10.61 14.36
CA GLU A 110 -17.53 -11.66 13.34
C GLU A 110 -16.87 -11.13 12.06
N MET A 111 -17.32 -9.97 11.57
CA MET A 111 -16.75 -9.36 10.35
C MET A 111 -15.32 -8.88 10.54
N ALA A 112 -14.98 -8.35 11.72
CA ALA A 112 -13.61 -7.95 12.05
C ALA A 112 -12.66 -9.15 12.10
N ALA A 113 -13.09 -10.27 12.70
CA ALA A 113 -12.34 -11.51 12.71
C ALA A 113 -12.13 -12.07 11.29
N GLU A 114 -13.14 -12.00 10.42
CA GLU A 114 -13.03 -12.40 9.02
C GLU A 114 -12.02 -11.53 8.27
N LEU A 115 -12.05 -10.20 8.43
CA LEU A 115 -11.09 -9.29 7.80
C LEU A 115 -9.66 -9.56 8.27
N LYS A 116 -9.46 -9.84 9.56
CA LYS A 116 -8.15 -10.21 10.09
C LYS A 116 -7.65 -11.50 9.45
N LEU A 117 -8.49 -12.52 9.35
CA LEU A 117 -8.14 -13.79 8.72
C LEU A 117 -7.77 -13.61 7.25
N LEU A 118 -8.55 -12.84 6.49
CA LEU A 118 -8.23 -12.49 5.09
C LEU A 118 -6.89 -11.76 4.97
N ASN A 119 -6.55 -10.90 5.93
CA ASN A 119 -5.26 -10.22 5.92
C ASN A 119 -4.10 -11.17 6.23
N GLU A 120 -4.29 -12.17 7.09
CA GLU A 120 -3.31 -13.22 7.34
C GLU A 120 -3.11 -14.07 6.10
N GLU A 121 -4.18 -14.54 5.47
CA GLU A 121 -4.14 -15.26 4.18
C GLU A 121 -3.40 -14.46 3.10
N ARG A 122 -3.72 -13.18 2.96
CA ARG A 122 -3.01 -12.28 2.03
C ARG A 122 -1.51 -12.19 2.33
N LYS A 123 -1.13 -12.14 3.62
CA LYS A 123 0.30 -12.09 4.02
C LYS A 123 1.01 -13.38 3.63
N ASP A 124 0.41 -14.52 3.89
CA ASP A 124 0.99 -15.83 3.58
C ASP A 124 1.16 -16.02 2.06
N MET A 125 0.13 -15.68 1.29
CA MET A 125 0.21 -15.69 -0.18
C MET A 125 1.26 -14.72 -0.71
N THR A 126 1.38 -13.52 -0.10
CA THR A 126 2.40 -12.54 -0.49
C THR A 126 3.80 -13.07 -0.20
N GLN A 127 4.00 -13.68 0.96
CA GLN A 127 5.29 -14.25 1.36
C GLN A 127 5.71 -15.36 0.39
N ALA A 128 4.82 -16.30 0.09
CA ALA A 128 5.09 -17.37 -0.87
C ALA A 128 5.43 -16.83 -2.27
N GLY A 129 4.69 -15.80 -2.74
CA GLY A 129 4.98 -15.17 -4.02
C GLY A 129 6.31 -14.39 -4.02
N MET A 130 6.70 -13.80 -2.89
CA MET A 130 8.00 -13.14 -2.75
C MET A 130 9.15 -14.14 -2.82
N GLU A 131 9.05 -15.29 -2.14
CA GLU A 131 10.07 -16.34 -2.17
C GLU A 131 10.30 -16.83 -3.60
N GLN A 132 9.23 -17.14 -4.34
CA GLN A 132 9.32 -17.52 -5.75
C GLN A 132 9.92 -16.42 -6.62
N ALA A 133 9.54 -15.13 -6.36
CA ALA A 133 10.08 -14.02 -7.13
C ALA A 133 11.59 -13.85 -6.91
N PHE A 134 12.06 -13.96 -5.67
CA PHE A 134 13.48 -13.86 -5.35
C PHE A 134 14.28 -15.02 -5.93
N GLU A 135 13.76 -16.25 -5.85
CA GLU A 135 14.39 -17.40 -6.50
C GLU A 135 14.56 -17.18 -8.01
N GLN A 136 13.51 -16.67 -8.68
CA GLN A 136 13.59 -16.38 -10.12
C GLN A 136 14.57 -15.28 -10.43
N VAL A 137 14.61 -14.20 -9.63
CA VAL A 137 15.56 -13.09 -9.84
C VAL A 137 16.99 -13.57 -9.67
N ASP A 138 17.28 -14.31 -8.61
CA ASP A 138 18.65 -14.76 -8.30
C ASP A 138 19.15 -15.82 -9.31
N ALA A 139 18.26 -16.65 -9.84
CA ALA A 139 18.62 -17.69 -10.79
C ALA A 139 18.74 -17.19 -12.24
N GLU A 140 17.89 -16.24 -12.68
CA GLU A 140 17.72 -15.96 -14.11
C GLU A 140 17.75 -14.48 -14.48
N LEU A 141 17.56 -13.56 -13.52
CA LEU A 141 17.35 -12.14 -13.79
C LEU A 141 18.41 -11.23 -13.13
N ALA A 142 19.42 -11.78 -12.51
CA ALA A 142 20.40 -11.03 -11.73
C ALA A 142 21.13 -9.94 -12.55
N ASP A 143 21.38 -10.22 -13.84
CA ASP A 143 22.07 -9.32 -14.77
C ASP A 143 21.12 -8.30 -15.45
N ASP A 144 19.81 -8.45 -15.30
CA ASP A 144 18.83 -7.53 -15.89
C ASP A 144 18.81 -6.19 -15.15
N ASP A 145 18.73 -5.10 -15.88
CA ASP A 145 18.52 -3.75 -15.32
C ASP A 145 17.06 -3.53 -14.90
N VAL A 146 16.14 -4.14 -15.62
CA VAL A 146 14.70 -4.11 -15.37
C VAL A 146 14.22 -5.52 -15.13
N LEU A 147 13.79 -5.80 -13.89
CA LEU A 147 13.35 -7.13 -13.48
C LEU A 147 11.93 -7.42 -13.98
N VAL A 148 11.76 -8.52 -14.70
CA VAL A 148 10.45 -8.98 -15.18
C VAL A 148 10.23 -10.39 -14.65
N VAL A 149 9.46 -10.51 -13.57
CA VAL A 149 9.18 -11.76 -12.88
C VAL A 149 7.80 -12.28 -13.28
N TYR A 150 7.70 -13.58 -13.63
CA TYR A 150 6.43 -14.22 -13.96
C TYR A 150 6.04 -15.26 -12.93
N LEU A 151 4.93 -15.03 -12.24
CA LEU A 151 4.36 -15.87 -11.19
C LEU A 151 2.95 -16.31 -11.61
N PRO A 152 2.82 -17.35 -12.46
CA PRO A 152 1.54 -17.74 -13.04
C PRO A 152 0.47 -18.14 -12.02
N ASP A 153 0.86 -18.69 -10.90
CA ASP A 153 -0.03 -19.21 -9.86
C ASP A 153 -0.29 -18.16 -8.73
N CYS A 154 0.33 -16.98 -8.83
CA CYS A 154 0.12 -15.92 -7.86
C CYS A 154 -1.17 -15.14 -8.18
N HIS A 155 -1.94 -14.79 -7.14
CA HIS A 155 -3.14 -13.98 -7.29
C HIS A 155 -2.81 -12.58 -7.82
N GLU A 156 -3.52 -12.11 -8.86
CA GLU A 156 -3.23 -10.86 -9.56
C GLU A 156 -3.18 -9.62 -8.66
N SER A 157 -4.01 -9.58 -7.62
CA SER A 157 -4.07 -8.45 -6.68
C SER A 157 -2.81 -8.28 -5.82
N LEU A 158 -1.93 -9.30 -5.78
CA LEU A 158 -0.69 -9.31 -5.01
C LEU A 158 0.52 -8.88 -5.86
N ALA A 159 0.42 -8.93 -7.18
CA ALA A 159 1.52 -8.59 -8.09
C ALA A 159 2.17 -7.23 -7.77
N GLY A 160 1.36 -6.21 -7.46
CA GLY A 160 1.87 -4.88 -7.13
C GLY A 160 2.58 -4.80 -5.77
N ILE A 161 2.21 -5.64 -4.81
CA ILE A 161 2.89 -5.72 -3.50
C ILE A 161 4.24 -6.42 -3.69
N ILE A 162 4.23 -7.56 -4.40
CA ILE A 162 5.45 -8.33 -4.68
C ILE A 162 6.42 -7.49 -5.51
N ALA A 163 5.96 -6.79 -6.56
CA ALA A 163 6.78 -5.88 -7.34
C ALA A 163 7.45 -4.79 -6.48
N GLY A 164 6.72 -4.26 -5.49
CA GLY A 164 7.26 -3.32 -4.52
C GLY A 164 8.40 -3.93 -3.70
N ARG A 165 8.24 -5.15 -3.21
CA ARG A 165 9.25 -5.85 -2.42
C ARG A 165 10.48 -6.25 -3.23
N VAL A 166 10.28 -6.74 -4.46
CA VAL A 166 11.39 -7.02 -5.39
C VAL A 166 12.17 -5.74 -5.66
N ARG A 167 11.49 -4.64 -5.99
CA ARG A 167 12.11 -3.32 -6.18
C ARG A 167 12.89 -2.85 -4.94
N GLU A 168 12.35 -3.04 -3.73
CA GLU A 168 13.03 -2.68 -2.47
C GLU A 168 14.29 -3.50 -2.23
N THR A 169 14.24 -4.79 -2.48
CA THR A 169 15.36 -5.72 -2.23
C THR A 169 16.50 -5.51 -3.21
N TYR A 170 16.20 -5.37 -4.50
CA TYR A 170 17.24 -5.29 -5.55
C TYR A 170 17.55 -3.85 -5.98
N ASN A 171 16.77 -2.87 -5.52
CA ASN A 171 16.82 -1.46 -5.95
C ASN A 171 16.80 -1.30 -7.48
N LYS A 172 16.02 -2.13 -8.16
CA LYS A 172 15.83 -2.13 -9.62
C LYS A 172 14.34 -1.95 -9.97
N PRO A 173 14.00 -1.31 -11.11
CA PRO A 173 12.62 -1.32 -11.61
C PRO A 173 12.13 -2.75 -11.74
N SER A 174 10.95 -3.05 -11.23
CA SER A 174 10.47 -4.43 -11.14
C SER A 174 9.04 -4.53 -11.63
N PHE A 175 8.79 -5.45 -12.54
CA PHE A 175 7.48 -5.86 -13.01
C PHE A 175 7.20 -7.28 -12.52
N VAL A 176 6.03 -7.49 -11.94
CA VAL A 176 5.53 -8.82 -11.59
C VAL A 176 4.29 -9.11 -12.40
N LEU A 177 4.32 -10.23 -13.10
CA LEU A 177 3.29 -10.71 -13.99
C LEU A 177 2.61 -11.94 -13.39
N THR A 178 1.30 -12.04 -13.55
CA THR A 178 0.48 -13.16 -13.09
C THR A 178 -0.46 -13.61 -14.19
N ARG A 179 -0.86 -14.88 -14.18
CA ARG A 179 -1.85 -15.39 -15.13
C ARG A 179 -3.25 -14.87 -14.74
N GLY A 180 -3.92 -14.16 -15.65
CA GLY A 180 -5.33 -13.82 -15.54
C GLY A 180 -6.21 -14.81 -16.33
N GLU A 181 -7.51 -14.59 -16.39
CA GLU A 181 -8.45 -15.46 -17.09
C GLU A 181 -8.16 -15.54 -18.59
N ASP A 182 -8.00 -14.37 -19.25
CA ASP A 182 -7.83 -14.28 -20.71
C ASP A 182 -6.44 -13.82 -21.14
N CYS A 183 -5.64 -13.27 -20.22
CA CYS A 183 -4.34 -12.69 -20.53
C CYS A 183 -3.48 -12.60 -19.26
N VAL A 184 -2.20 -12.37 -19.44
CA VAL A 184 -1.28 -12.07 -18.35
C VAL A 184 -1.49 -10.63 -17.90
N LYS A 185 -1.58 -10.43 -16.58
CA LYS A 185 -1.65 -9.12 -15.94
C LYS A 185 -0.35 -8.81 -15.25
N GLY A 186 0.12 -7.57 -15.39
CA GLY A 186 1.36 -7.12 -14.81
C GLY A 186 1.19 -5.87 -13.96
N SER A 187 2.00 -5.78 -12.92
CA SER A 187 2.11 -4.62 -12.07
C SER A 187 3.58 -4.25 -11.89
N GLY A 188 3.92 -2.98 -12.10
CA GLY A 188 5.28 -2.48 -12.00
C GLY A 188 5.49 -1.51 -10.85
N ARG A 189 6.70 -1.52 -10.28
CA ARG A 189 7.18 -0.55 -9.29
C ARG A 189 8.57 -0.09 -9.68
N SER A 190 8.81 1.22 -9.61
CA SER A 190 10.02 1.85 -10.12
C SER A 190 10.95 2.42 -9.06
N ILE A 191 12.14 2.76 -9.50
CA ILE A 191 13.10 3.64 -8.82
C ILE A 191 13.03 5.05 -9.42
N GLU A 192 13.60 6.05 -8.77
CA GLU A 192 13.51 7.46 -9.21
C GLU A 192 14.09 7.69 -10.62
N SER A 193 15.14 6.94 -10.99
CA SER A 193 15.83 7.07 -12.27
C SER A 193 15.11 6.40 -13.46
N TYR A 194 13.99 5.67 -13.23
CA TYR A 194 13.30 4.95 -14.28
C TYR A 194 11.82 5.31 -14.38
N HIS A 195 11.41 5.84 -15.51
CA HIS A 195 10.03 6.27 -15.72
C HIS A 195 9.15 5.14 -16.27
N MET A 196 8.47 4.41 -15.37
CA MET A 196 7.71 3.20 -15.66
C MET A 196 6.70 3.35 -16.84
N TYR A 197 5.89 4.42 -16.82
CA TYR A 197 4.90 4.65 -17.87
C TYR A 197 5.54 4.88 -19.26
N GLN A 198 6.64 5.64 -19.33
CA GLN A 198 7.36 5.86 -20.59
C GLN A 198 7.97 4.56 -21.12
N ALA A 199 8.51 3.73 -20.26
CA ALA A 199 9.01 2.41 -20.63
C ALA A 199 7.92 1.54 -21.25
N LEU A 200 6.71 1.53 -20.68
CA LEU A 200 5.57 0.81 -21.28
C LEU A 200 5.16 1.40 -22.63
N CYS A 201 5.23 2.72 -22.83
CA CYS A 201 5.01 3.32 -24.14
C CYS A 201 5.98 2.82 -25.21
N GLY A 202 7.25 2.55 -24.83
CA GLY A 202 8.27 2.00 -25.75
C GLY A 202 7.99 0.57 -26.23
N VAL A 203 7.12 -0.17 -25.53
CA VAL A 203 6.75 -1.56 -25.83
C VAL A 203 5.24 -1.74 -26.01
N GLN A 204 4.50 -0.67 -26.30
CA GLN A 204 3.04 -0.67 -26.36
C GLN A 204 2.43 -1.66 -27.37
N ASP A 205 3.17 -2.01 -28.41
CA ASP A 205 2.77 -3.00 -29.42
C ASP A 205 2.67 -4.43 -28.88
N LEU A 206 3.32 -4.73 -27.74
CA LEU A 206 3.23 -6.01 -27.04
C LEU A 206 2.07 -6.05 -26.05
N LEU A 207 1.49 -4.90 -25.72
CA LEU A 207 0.52 -4.75 -24.63
C LEU A 207 -0.92 -4.71 -25.15
N LEU A 208 -1.84 -5.30 -24.40
CA LEU A 208 -3.28 -5.24 -24.66
C LEU A 208 -3.88 -3.97 -24.04
N LYS A 209 -3.47 -3.67 -22.80
CA LYS A 209 -3.84 -2.45 -22.06
C LYS A 209 -2.67 -2.06 -21.16
N PHE A 210 -2.47 -0.78 -20.95
CA PHE A 210 -1.52 -0.29 -19.94
C PHE A 210 -1.89 1.10 -19.46
N GLY A 211 -1.39 1.45 -18.27
CA GLY A 211 -1.53 2.76 -17.67
C GLY A 211 -0.64 2.88 -16.44
N GLY A 212 -0.41 4.11 -15.99
CA GLY A 212 0.41 4.31 -14.81
C GLY A 212 1.02 5.71 -14.71
N HIS A 213 1.99 5.78 -13.83
CA HIS A 213 2.74 6.98 -13.45
C HIS A 213 4.25 6.68 -13.48
N PRO A 214 5.14 7.65 -13.22
CA PRO A 214 6.58 7.39 -13.19
C PRO A 214 6.99 6.22 -12.28
N MET A 215 6.37 6.09 -11.11
CA MET A 215 6.78 5.14 -10.07
C MET A 215 6.00 3.82 -10.05
N ALA A 216 4.86 3.74 -10.75
CA ALA A 216 4.03 2.54 -10.75
C ALA A 216 3.21 2.45 -12.03
N ALA A 217 3.03 1.24 -12.53
CA ALA A 217 2.19 0.99 -13.70
C ALA A 217 1.48 -0.36 -13.61
N GLY A 218 0.35 -0.46 -14.30
CA GLY A 218 -0.40 -1.69 -14.52
C GLY A 218 -0.58 -1.92 -16.02
N PHE A 219 -0.55 -3.17 -16.44
CA PHE A 219 -0.68 -3.53 -17.84
C PHE A 219 -1.19 -4.97 -18.01
N SER A 220 -1.53 -5.32 -19.23
CA SER A 220 -1.81 -6.69 -19.64
C SER A 220 -1.19 -7.00 -20.99
N LEU A 221 -0.77 -8.24 -21.18
CA LEU A 221 -0.17 -8.74 -22.41
C LEU A 221 -0.53 -10.21 -22.61
N LYS A 222 -0.21 -10.73 -23.81
CA LYS A 222 -0.29 -12.17 -24.07
C LYS A 222 0.92 -12.89 -23.49
N GLU A 223 0.73 -14.12 -23.00
CA GLU A 223 1.80 -14.92 -22.38
C GLU A 223 2.99 -15.12 -23.34
N GLU A 224 2.73 -15.31 -24.64
CA GLU A 224 3.75 -15.44 -25.68
C GLU A 224 4.67 -14.20 -25.84
N ASN A 225 4.26 -13.04 -25.30
CA ASN A 225 5.02 -11.79 -25.41
C ASN A 225 5.92 -11.52 -24.18
N ILE A 226 5.92 -12.37 -23.14
CA ILE A 226 6.66 -12.10 -21.89
C ILE A 226 8.15 -11.97 -22.13
N ASP A 227 8.76 -12.89 -22.86
CA ASP A 227 10.20 -12.89 -23.13
C ASP A 227 10.62 -11.68 -23.96
N GLU A 228 9.83 -11.32 -24.98
CA GLU A 228 10.08 -10.15 -25.82
C GLU A 228 9.89 -8.85 -25.02
N PHE A 229 8.90 -8.79 -24.12
CA PHE A 229 8.68 -7.68 -23.21
C PHE A 229 9.90 -7.47 -22.30
N ARG A 230 10.39 -8.53 -21.65
CA ARG A 230 11.61 -8.50 -20.80
C ARG A 230 12.82 -8.01 -21.61
N ARG A 231 13.06 -8.63 -22.76
CA ARG A 231 14.20 -8.29 -23.62
C ARG A 231 14.21 -6.81 -24.01
N ARG A 232 13.08 -6.30 -24.52
CA ARG A 232 12.98 -4.91 -25.02
C ARG A 232 13.09 -3.90 -23.89
N LEU A 233 12.52 -4.15 -22.72
CA LEU A 233 12.66 -3.25 -21.56
C LEU A 233 14.12 -3.12 -21.13
N ASN A 234 14.87 -4.20 -21.17
CA ASN A 234 16.29 -4.19 -20.81
C ASN A 234 17.15 -3.54 -21.90
N GLU A 235 16.91 -3.81 -23.17
CA GLU A 235 17.62 -3.16 -24.30
C GLU A 235 17.36 -1.65 -24.38
N GLN A 236 16.18 -1.19 -23.99
CA GLN A 236 15.82 0.22 -23.96
C GLN A 236 16.21 0.91 -22.64
N SER A 237 16.71 0.16 -21.66
CA SER A 237 17.15 0.71 -20.39
C SER A 237 18.38 1.60 -20.61
N ALA A 238 18.30 2.82 -20.05
CA ALA A 238 19.44 3.74 -19.99
C ALA A 238 20.04 3.79 -18.57
N LEU A 239 19.68 2.83 -17.70
CA LEU A 239 20.13 2.77 -16.33
C LEU A 239 21.61 2.41 -16.23
N THR A 240 22.25 2.96 -15.24
CA THR A 240 23.67 2.70 -14.93
C THR A 240 23.79 2.06 -13.55
N LYS A 241 24.95 1.51 -13.24
CA LYS A 241 25.20 0.91 -11.91
C LYS A 241 24.99 1.91 -10.74
N GLU A 242 25.16 3.20 -11.01
CA GLU A 242 24.94 4.27 -10.02
C GLU A 242 23.48 4.45 -9.67
N ASP A 243 22.55 4.17 -10.61
CA ASP A 243 21.11 4.26 -10.40
C ASP A 243 20.58 3.18 -9.45
N PHE A 244 21.29 2.07 -9.33
CA PHE A 244 20.93 0.97 -8.43
C PHE A 244 21.49 1.13 -7.01
N ILE A 245 22.25 2.19 -6.74
CA ILE A 245 22.75 2.47 -5.39
C ILE A 245 21.66 3.13 -4.57
N PRO A 246 21.20 2.50 -3.46
CA PRO A 246 20.21 3.10 -2.59
C PRO A 246 20.69 4.44 -2.04
N LYS A 247 19.86 5.47 -2.16
CA LYS A 247 20.16 6.82 -1.66
C LYS A 247 19.43 7.04 -0.34
N ILE A 248 20.18 7.44 0.69
CA ILE A 248 19.65 7.87 1.98
C ILE A 248 19.64 9.39 2.00
N ARG A 249 18.47 9.98 2.11
CA ARG A 249 18.32 11.42 2.30
C ARG A 249 18.36 11.73 3.79
N ILE A 250 19.32 12.55 4.20
CA ILE A 250 19.47 13.02 5.58
C ILE A 250 18.95 14.45 5.66
N ASP A 251 17.86 14.66 6.42
CA ASP A 251 17.25 16.00 6.55
C ASP A 251 18.14 16.95 7.38
N VAL A 252 18.73 16.44 8.47
CA VAL A 252 19.59 17.22 9.35
C VAL A 252 20.76 16.38 9.82
N ALA A 253 21.97 16.87 9.61
CA ALA A 253 23.18 16.28 10.22
C ALA A 253 23.17 16.57 11.72
N MET A 254 23.09 15.51 12.54
CA MET A 254 22.98 15.63 13.99
C MET A 254 24.12 14.86 14.66
N PRO A 255 24.97 15.52 15.47
CA PRO A 255 25.96 14.82 16.30
C PRO A 255 25.24 13.94 17.35
N LEU A 256 25.84 12.79 17.66
CA LEU A 256 25.25 11.84 18.63
C LEU A 256 25.00 12.45 20.02
N GLU A 257 25.81 13.42 20.40
CA GLU A 257 25.72 14.14 21.67
C GLU A 257 24.43 14.93 21.86
N TYR A 258 23.74 15.29 20.75
CA TYR A 258 22.44 15.97 20.76
C TYR A 258 21.26 15.03 21.01
N ILE A 259 21.47 13.70 20.89
CA ILE A 259 20.40 12.73 21.11
C ILE A 259 20.16 12.63 22.62
N SER A 260 18.99 13.08 23.04
CA SER A 260 18.53 13.07 24.41
C SER A 260 17.04 12.69 24.49
N GLU A 261 16.61 12.21 25.66
CA GLU A 261 15.17 11.95 25.90
C GLU A 261 14.31 13.21 25.70
N ALA A 262 14.85 14.39 26.05
CA ALA A 262 14.17 15.67 25.83
C ALA A 262 13.90 15.91 24.36
N LEU A 263 14.91 15.73 23.49
CA LEU A 263 14.77 15.86 22.04
C LEU A 263 13.76 14.88 21.48
N VAL A 264 13.80 13.60 21.91
CA VAL A 264 12.82 12.59 21.46
C VAL A 264 11.40 12.99 21.83
N ASN A 265 11.19 13.52 23.06
CA ASN A 265 9.88 13.99 23.50
C ASN A 265 9.41 15.26 22.74
N GLU A 266 10.32 16.15 22.39
CA GLU A 266 10.01 17.30 21.52
C GLU A 266 9.60 16.83 20.11
N LEU A 267 10.30 15.86 19.53
CA LEU A 267 9.96 15.29 18.23
C LEU A 267 8.57 14.66 18.20
N LYS A 268 8.14 14.02 19.32
CA LYS A 268 6.77 13.47 19.41
C LYS A 268 5.68 14.55 19.23
N SER A 269 5.96 15.81 19.55
CA SER A 269 5.01 16.90 19.30
C SER A 269 4.72 17.13 17.81
N LEU A 270 5.60 16.62 16.95
CA LEU A 270 5.46 16.69 15.49
C LEU A 270 4.55 15.58 14.92
N GLU A 271 4.11 14.62 15.74
CA GLU A 271 3.16 13.58 15.28
C GLU A 271 1.82 14.18 14.80
N PRO A 272 1.17 13.52 13.82
CA PRO A 272 1.55 12.29 13.12
C PRO A 272 2.66 12.51 12.09
N PHE A 273 3.63 11.59 12.06
CA PHE A 273 4.64 11.54 11.02
C PHE A 273 4.05 10.91 9.75
N GLY A 274 4.57 11.33 8.57
CA GLY A 274 4.18 10.86 7.26
C GLY A 274 5.25 10.03 6.59
#